data_cbdebdf502b2297c420e9b576ce3f1f0
#
_entry.id   cbdebdf502b2297c420e9b576ce3f1f0
#
_cell.length_a   1.000
_cell.length_b   1.000
_cell.length_c   1.000
_cell.angle_alpha   90.00
_cell.angle_beta   90.00
_cell.angle_gamma   90.00
#
_symmetry.space_group_name_H-M   'P 1'
#
loop_
_entity.id
_entity.type
_entity.pdbx_description
1 polymer ?
#
loop_
_entity_poly.entity_id
_entity_poly.type
_entity_poly.pdbx_seq_one_letter_code
_entity_poly.pdbx_strand_id
1 'polypeptide(L)'
;MTTELTTKNAKAVIASEGAELKSLVIGGREIMWCGDPAFWGKTSPVLFPAIGNVKNNKTIIDGKEISLTKHGFARDNTFTTVRKNSNSLILQYKYAPVKNGYPYSVELSLQYNLFDDRIEICYSVFNPGFHSIPFCIGAHPAIACDDLDNCTLVFEKREKASTPVMDLDTRLFRSKE
;
A
#
# COMPACT_ATOMS: atom_id res chain seq x y z
N MET A 1 10.86 12.22 4.63
CA MET A 1 12.16 11.58 5.01
C MET A 1 12.18 10.19 4.39
N THR A 2 13.36 9.74 3.94
CA THR A 2 13.55 8.39 3.39
C THR A 2 14.52 7.57 4.24
N THR A 3 14.36 6.27 4.24
CA THR A 3 15.26 5.29 4.87
C THR A 3 15.79 4.35 3.81
N GLU A 4 17.09 4.13 3.85
CA GLU A 4 17.76 3.18 2.98
C GLU A 4 18.04 1.88 3.75
N LEU A 5 17.79 0.75 3.09
CA LEU A 5 18.20 -0.60 3.49
C LEU A 5 19.17 -1.15 2.47
N THR A 6 20.15 -1.91 2.93
CA THR A 6 21.19 -2.46 2.07
C THR A 6 21.55 -3.88 2.48
N THR A 7 21.87 -4.69 1.48
CA THR A 7 22.53 -5.98 1.60
C THR A 7 23.74 -6.01 0.65
N LYS A 8 24.36 -7.15 0.46
CA LYS A 8 25.47 -7.30 -0.48
C LYS A 8 25.07 -7.03 -1.93
N ASN A 9 23.85 -7.45 -2.33
CA ASN A 9 23.40 -7.45 -3.72
C ASN A 9 22.12 -6.63 -3.95
N ALA A 10 21.53 -6.05 -2.90
CA ALA A 10 20.29 -5.32 -3.01
C ALA A 10 20.29 -4.03 -2.17
N LYS A 11 19.48 -3.07 -2.63
CA LYS A 11 19.24 -1.79 -1.98
C LYS A 11 17.77 -1.43 -2.08
N ALA A 12 17.15 -0.96 -1.00
CA ALA A 12 15.79 -0.46 -0.99
C ALA A 12 15.72 0.93 -0.36
N VAL A 13 14.85 1.78 -0.89
CA VAL A 13 14.58 3.12 -0.34
C VAL A 13 13.10 3.19 0.01
N ILE A 14 12.79 3.46 1.28
CA ILE A 14 11.44 3.54 1.81
C ILE A 14 11.19 4.95 2.34
N ALA A 15 10.11 5.59 1.91
CA ALA A 15 9.67 6.88 2.43
C ALA A 15 8.89 6.70 3.74
N SER A 16 9.05 7.62 4.69
CA SER A 16 8.18 7.68 5.88
C SER A 16 6.76 8.08 5.53
N GLU A 17 6.57 8.90 4.50
CA GLU A 17 5.24 9.23 3.97
C GLU A 17 4.64 7.99 3.29
N GLY A 18 3.48 7.57 3.78
CA GLY A 18 2.79 6.38 3.29
C GLY A 18 3.53 5.06 3.53
N ALA A 19 4.66 5.07 4.23
CA ALA A 19 5.60 3.96 4.31
C ALA A 19 5.92 3.39 2.91
N GLU A 20 5.99 4.23 1.89
CA GLU A 20 6.03 3.84 0.49
C GLU A 20 7.42 3.34 0.08
N LEU A 21 7.51 2.15 -0.53
CA LEU A 21 8.73 1.68 -1.19
C LEU A 21 8.96 2.49 -2.46
N LYS A 22 10.05 3.28 -2.47
CA LYS A 22 10.37 4.23 -3.56
C LYS A 22 11.34 3.65 -4.59
N SER A 23 12.21 2.75 -4.19
CA SER A 23 13.22 2.13 -5.05
C SER A 23 13.57 0.75 -4.50
N LEU A 24 13.80 -0.19 -5.38
CA LEU A 24 14.31 -1.52 -5.09
C LEU A 24 15.30 -1.92 -6.17
N VAL A 25 16.57 -1.90 -5.85
CA VAL A 25 17.64 -2.37 -6.75
C VAL A 25 18.06 -3.76 -6.33
N ILE A 26 18.06 -4.71 -7.25
CA ILE A 26 18.54 -6.09 -7.06
C ILE A 26 19.51 -6.41 -8.19
N GLY A 27 20.73 -6.86 -7.86
CA GLY A 27 21.74 -7.18 -8.86
C GLY A 27 22.11 -6.00 -9.77
N GLY A 28 22.02 -4.77 -9.28
CA GLY A 28 22.29 -3.54 -10.03
C GLY A 28 21.12 -3.06 -10.91
N ARG A 29 19.98 -3.75 -10.95
CA ARG A 29 18.78 -3.37 -11.72
C ARG A 29 17.72 -2.75 -10.82
N GLU A 30 17.19 -1.58 -11.19
CA GLU A 30 16.01 -1.00 -10.55
C GLU A 30 14.76 -1.80 -10.94
N ILE A 31 14.00 -2.19 -9.94
CA ILE A 31 12.77 -3.01 -10.09
C ILE A 31 11.52 -2.14 -10.07
N MET A 32 11.57 -1.00 -9.37
CA MET A 32 10.40 -0.15 -9.21
C MET A 32 10.26 0.86 -10.37
N TRP A 33 9.02 1.22 -10.67
CA TRP A 33 8.71 2.39 -11.48
C TRP A 33 9.31 3.65 -10.86
N CYS A 34 9.81 4.57 -11.69
CA CYS A 34 10.52 5.77 -11.24
C CYS A 34 9.63 6.82 -10.51
N GLY A 35 8.30 6.67 -10.58
CA GLY A 35 7.38 7.64 -9.98
C GLY A 35 7.30 8.95 -10.74
N ASP A 36 7.40 8.93 -12.08
CA ASP A 36 7.31 10.13 -12.91
C ASP A 36 5.92 10.80 -12.76
N PRO A 37 5.83 12.02 -12.22
CA PRO A 37 4.57 12.71 -11.99
C PRO A 37 3.80 13.07 -13.27
N ALA A 38 4.47 13.06 -14.44
CA ALA A 38 3.80 13.26 -15.73
C ALA A 38 2.81 12.11 -16.06
N PHE A 39 3.02 10.93 -15.47
CA PHE A 39 2.18 9.75 -15.63
C PHE A 39 1.57 9.32 -14.31
N TRP A 40 2.39 8.98 -13.33
CA TRP A 40 1.96 8.58 -12.00
C TRP A 40 3.08 8.75 -10.96
N GLY A 41 2.91 9.74 -10.09
CA GLY A 41 3.94 10.17 -9.12
C GLY A 41 4.13 9.26 -7.90
N LYS A 42 3.47 8.09 -7.82
CA LYS A 42 3.65 7.10 -6.77
C LYS A 42 4.44 5.90 -7.31
N THR A 43 4.94 5.07 -6.41
CA THR A 43 5.73 3.87 -6.75
C THR A 43 5.12 2.60 -6.18
N SER A 44 4.74 2.62 -4.89
CA SER A 44 4.13 1.47 -4.19
C SER A 44 3.27 1.93 -3.01
N PRO A 45 2.20 2.69 -3.24
CA PRO A 45 1.39 3.19 -2.15
C PRO A 45 0.66 2.07 -1.39
N VAL A 46 0.55 2.26 -0.09
CA VAL A 46 -0.22 1.39 0.82
C VAL A 46 -1.67 1.79 0.78
N LEU A 47 -2.56 0.83 0.57
CA LEU A 47 -4.01 1.04 0.48
C LEU A 47 -4.65 0.59 1.79
N PHE A 48 -5.13 1.54 2.60
CA PHE A 48 -5.76 1.27 3.89
C PHE A 48 -6.54 2.51 4.38
N PRO A 49 -7.73 2.37 4.97
CA PRO A 49 -8.53 1.16 5.20
C PRO A 49 -9.46 0.81 4.05
N ALA A 50 -9.27 1.38 2.88
CA ALA A 50 -10.08 1.10 1.69
C ALA A 50 -9.19 0.84 0.47
N ILE A 51 -9.68 0.02 -0.47
CA ILE A 51 -9.08 -0.21 -1.79
C ILE A 51 -10.02 0.37 -2.85
N GLY A 52 -9.49 1.20 -3.74
CA GLY A 52 -10.28 1.88 -4.77
C GLY A 52 -11.03 3.10 -4.23
N ASN A 53 -12.04 3.55 -4.99
CA ASN A 53 -12.95 4.61 -4.59
C ASN A 53 -14.20 4.02 -3.92
N VAL A 54 -14.72 4.75 -2.93
CA VAL A 54 -16.11 4.58 -2.50
C VAL A 54 -16.97 5.62 -3.22
N LYS A 55 -18.25 5.30 -3.48
CA LYS A 55 -19.17 6.19 -4.20
C LYS A 55 -19.25 7.56 -3.51
N ASN A 56 -19.01 8.63 -4.27
CA ASN A 56 -19.01 10.00 -3.77
C ASN A 56 -18.07 10.25 -2.58
N ASN A 57 -17.02 9.45 -2.43
CA ASN A 57 -16.11 9.44 -1.27
C ASN A 57 -16.84 9.21 0.08
N LYS A 58 -18.01 8.57 0.08
CA LYS A 58 -18.82 8.31 1.25
C LYS A 58 -19.18 6.85 1.38
N THR A 59 -19.18 6.34 2.60
CA THR A 59 -19.64 5.00 2.94
C THR A 59 -20.33 5.00 4.30
N ILE A 60 -20.99 3.91 4.66
CA ILE A 60 -21.66 3.75 5.94
C ILE A 60 -20.89 2.69 6.74
N ILE A 61 -20.43 3.08 7.93
CA ILE A 61 -19.87 2.16 8.91
C ILE A 61 -20.65 2.31 10.21
N ASP A 62 -21.16 1.21 10.74
CA ASP A 62 -22.00 1.14 11.96
C ASP A 62 -23.17 2.15 11.93
N GLY A 63 -23.84 2.23 10.77
CA GLY A 63 -24.99 3.12 10.57
C GLY A 63 -24.67 4.60 10.45
N LYS A 64 -23.38 4.98 10.46
CA LYS A 64 -22.92 6.36 10.31
C LYS A 64 -22.29 6.59 8.94
N GLU A 65 -22.70 7.66 8.27
CA GLU A 65 -22.03 8.11 7.04
C GLU A 65 -20.66 8.70 7.41
N ILE A 66 -19.64 8.21 6.72
CA ILE A 66 -18.26 8.68 6.85
C ILE A 66 -17.68 9.01 5.48
N SER A 67 -16.64 9.82 5.46
CA SER A 67 -15.87 10.14 4.26
C SER A 67 -14.58 9.33 4.23
N LEU A 68 -14.33 8.68 3.09
CA LEU A 68 -13.06 8.00 2.80
C LEU A 68 -12.56 8.44 1.42
N THR A 69 -11.32 8.89 1.36
CA THR A 69 -10.64 9.19 0.11
C THR A 69 -10.29 7.92 -0.63
N LYS A 70 -10.03 8.03 -1.92
CA LYS A 70 -9.54 6.91 -2.76
C LYS A 70 -8.34 6.24 -2.09
N HIS A 71 -8.45 4.93 -1.87
CA HIS A 71 -7.44 4.10 -1.20
C HIS A 71 -7.23 4.40 0.29
N GLY A 72 -8.14 5.13 0.92
CA GLY A 72 -8.04 5.48 2.34
C GLY A 72 -6.94 6.50 2.64
N PHE A 73 -6.42 6.46 3.85
CA PHE A 73 -5.55 7.52 4.38
C PHE A 73 -4.07 7.11 4.57
N ALA A 74 -3.75 5.82 4.59
CA ALA A 74 -2.39 5.38 4.99
C ALA A 74 -1.30 5.99 4.10
N ARG A 75 -1.50 6.01 2.79
CA ARG A 75 -0.53 6.50 1.80
C ARG A 75 -0.22 7.99 1.88
N ASP A 76 -1.06 8.78 2.55
CA ASP A 76 -0.94 10.23 2.64
C ASP A 76 -0.54 10.70 4.05
N ASN A 77 -0.16 9.75 4.93
CA ASN A 77 0.25 10.02 6.29
C ASN A 77 1.70 9.59 6.56
N THR A 78 2.34 10.27 7.51
CA THR A 78 3.72 9.97 7.87
C THR A 78 3.77 8.87 8.93
N PHE A 79 4.52 7.82 8.64
CA PHE A 79 4.81 6.72 9.54
C PHE A 79 6.06 7.01 10.37
N THR A 80 6.03 6.58 11.61
CA THR A 80 7.17 6.69 12.54
C THR A 80 8.02 5.44 12.48
N THR A 81 9.34 5.59 12.48
CA THR A 81 10.26 4.46 12.58
C THR A 81 10.21 3.87 13.99
N VAL A 82 9.81 2.59 14.09
CA VAL A 82 9.80 1.82 15.34
C VAL A 82 11.13 1.10 15.52
N ARG A 83 11.64 0.51 14.45
CA ARG A 83 12.91 -0.25 14.45
C ARG A 83 13.59 -0.16 13.09
N LYS A 84 14.92 -0.06 13.10
CA LYS A 84 15.75 -0.07 11.89
C LYS A 84 17.07 -0.79 12.18
N ASN A 85 17.52 -1.56 11.19
CA ASN A 85 18.92 -2.03 11.07
C ASN A 85 19.35 -1.91 9.60
N SER A 86 20.47 -2.56 9.20
CA SER A 86 21.00 -2.43 7.83
C SER A 86 20.04 -2.91 6.75
N ASN A 87 19.29 -3.97 6.99
CA ASN A 87 18.45 -4.64 5.99
C ASN A 87 16.98 -4.81 6.41
N SER A 88 16.56 -4.20 7.53
CA SER A 88 15.18 -4.27 7.97
C SER A 88 14.71 -2.96 8.59
N LEU A 89 13.41 -2.63 8.37
CA LEU A 89 12.76 -1.42 8.84
C LEU A 89 11.34 -1.75 9.28
N ILE A 90 10.94 -1.23 10.45
CA ILE A 90 9.54 -1.23 10.88
C ILE A 90 9.06 0.20 10.98
N LEU A 91 8.04 0.52 10.19
CA LEU A 91 7.32 1.78 10.19
C LEU A 91 5.93 1.57 10.77
N GLN A 92 5.44 2.50 11.59
CA GLN A 92 4.13 2.43 12.22
C GLN A 92 3.39 3.76 12.07
N TYR A 93 2.10 3.67 11.78
CA TYR A 93 1.16 4.77 11.85
C TYR A 93 0.03 4.44 12.82
N LYS A 94 -0.21 5.35 13.78
CA LYS A 94 -1.31 5.24 14.75
C LYS A 94 -2.39 6.22 14.35
N TYR A 95 -3.51 5.67 13.91
CA TYR A 95 -4.68 6.45 13.56
C TYR A 95 -5.62 6.60 14.75
N ALA A 96 -6.02 7.83 15.01
CA ALA A 96 -7.11 8.15 15.93
C ALA A 96 -8.32 8.65 15.13
N PRO A 97 -9.55 8.28 15.54
CA PRO A 97 -10.76 8.68 14.83
C PRO A 97 -10.89 10.19 14.70
N VAL A 98 -11.29 10.66 13.53
CA VAL A 98 -11.63 12.05 13.26
C VAL A 98 -13.11 12.20 12.92
N LYS A 99 -13.66 13.38 13.12
CA LYS A 99 -15.08 13.67 12.81
C LYS A 99 -15.37 13.37 11.34
N ASN A 100 -16.40 12.57 11.08
CA ASN A 100 -16.82 12.12 9.74
C ASN A 100 -15.77 11.29 8.98
N GLY A 101 -14.69 10.86 9.61
CA GLY A 101 -13.70 9.95 9.08
C GLY A 101 -13.90 8.51 9.55
N TYR A 102 -12.91 7.67 9.32
CA TYR A 102 -12.91 6.28 9.79
C TYR A 102 -13.05 6.25 11.31
N PRO A 103 -14.06 5.52 11.87
CA PRO A 103 -14.50 5.74 13.25
C PRO A 103 -13.70 4.94 14.29
N TYR A 104 -12.69 4.19 13.90
CA TYR A 104 -11.94 3.31 14.80
C TYR A 104 -10.48 3.70 14.91
N SER A 105 -9.92 3.61 16.11
CA SER A 105 -8.47 3.65 16.29
C SER A 105 -7.83 2.40 15.68
N VAL A 106 -6.68 2.58 15.06
CA VAL A 106 -5.92 1.47 14.48
C VAL A 106 -4.43 1.79 14.49
N GLU A 107 -3.60 0.78 14.72
CA GLU A 107 -2.17 0.87 14.51
C GLU A 107 -1.80 0.01 13.29
N LEU A 108 -1.32 0.67 12.23
CA LEU A 108 -0.84 0.01 11.02
C LEU A 108 0.67 0.00 11.05
N SER A 109 1.27 -1.18 10.96
CA SER A 109 2.71 -1.34 10.88
C SER A 109 3.10 -2.05 9.59
N LEU A 110 4.17 -1.56 8.96
CA LEU A 110 4.82 -2.20 7.83
C LEU A 110 6.23 -2.57 8.21
N GLN A 111 6.56 -3.85 8.05
CA GLN A 111 7.91 -4.35 8.21
C GLN A 111 8.48 -4.71 6.84
N TYR A 112 9.62 -4.12 6.54
CA TYR A 112 10.42 -4.38 5.35
C TYR A 112 11.63 -5.22 5.75
N ASN A 113 11.85 -6.35 5.08
CA ASN A 113 13.04 -7.18 5.22
C ASN A 113 13.67 -7.33 3.83
N LEU A 114 14.87 -6.78 3.64
CA LEU A 114 15.62 -6.85 2.40
C LEU A 114 16.58 -8.03 2.42
N PHE A 115 16.57 -8.82 1.36
CA PHE A 115 17.48 -9.92 1.07
C PHE A 115 18.26 -9.63 -0.21
N ASP A 116 19.23 -10.44 -0.54
CA ASP A 116 20.05 -10.22 -1.75
C ASP A 116 19.28 -10.38 -3.07
N ASP A 117 18.15 -11.06 -3.06
CA ASP A 117 17.34 -11.45 -4.21
C ASP A 117 15.87 -11.01 -4.14
N ARG A 118 15.42 -10.47 -3.00
CA ARG A 118 14.00 -10.11 -2.78
C ARG A 118 13.82 -9.10 -1.65
N ILE A 119 12.64 -8.52 -1.60
CA ILE A 119 12.13 -7.79 -0.44
C ILE A 119 10.85 -8.46 0.06
N GLU A 120 10.73 -8.62 1.37
CA GLU A 120 9.51 -9.07 2.03
C GLU A 120 8.86 -7.90 2.76
N ILE A 121 7.55 -7.72 2.55
CA ILE A 121 6.77 -6.64 3.18
C ILE A 121 5.65 -7.28 3.98
N CYS A 122 5.72 -7.17 5.30
CA CYS A 122 4.69 -7.66 6.21
C CYS A 122 3.82 -6.51 6.71
N TYR A 123 2.50 -6.66 6.55
CA TYR A 123 1.51 -5.70 7.05
C TYR A 123 0.92 -6.23 8.34
N SER A 124 0.88 -5.40 9.38
CA SER A 124 0.21 -5.70 10.65
C SER A 124 -0.81 -4.63 10.96
N VAL A 125 -2.06 -5.05 11.16
CA VAL A 125 -3.14 -4.18 11.60
C VAL A 125 -3.50 -4.57 13.02
N PHE A 126 -3.24 -3.68 13.96
CA PHE A 126 -3.60 -3.87 15.36
C PHE A 126 -4.81 -3.00 15.71
N ASN A 127 -5.83 -3.63 16.26
CA ASN A 127 -7.02 -2.98 16.79
C ASN A 127 -6.87 -2.77 18.30
N PRO A 128 -6.63 -1.55 18.77
CA PRO A 128 -6.51 -1.28 20.21
C PRO A 128 -7.86 -1.25 20.94
N GLY A 129 -8.98 -1.31 20.21
CA GLY A 129 -10.32 -1.29 20.75
C GLY A 129 -10.88 -2.68 21.07
N PHE A 130 -12.11 -2.71 21.57
CA PHE A 130 -12.82 -3.94 21.98
C PHE A 130 -13.80 -4.46 20.92
N HIS A 131 -14.07 -3.68 19.87
CA HIS A 131 -15.02 -4.03 18.82
C HIS A 131 -14.28 -4.42 17.55
N SER A 132 -14.86 -5.32 16.76
CA SER A 132 -14.33 -5.60 15.42
C SER A 132 -14.33 -4.36 14.56
N ILE A 133 -13.30 -4.20 13.73
CA ILE A 133 -13.17 -3.08 12.80
C ILE A 133 -13.20 -3.57 11.35
N PRO A 134 -14.02 -2.98 10.46
CA PRO A 134 -14.02 -3.31 9.04
C PRO A 134 -12.91 -2.54 8.33
N PHE A 135 -12.07 -3.23 7.57
CA PHE A 135 -11.06 -2.61 6.72
C PHE A 135 -10.74 -3.46 5.50
N CYS A 136 -10.20 -2.81 4.48
CA CYS A 136 -9.47 -3.44 3.39
C CYS A 136 -8.01 -3.00 3.45
N ILE A 137 -7.10 -3.89 3.07
CA ILE A 137 -5.68 -3.59 2.97
C ILE A 137 -5.14 -4.12 1.64
N GLY A 138 -4.24 -3.38 1.02
CA GLY A 138 -3.61 -3.78 -0.22
C GLY A 138 -2.32 -3.02 -0.49
N ALA A 139 -1.56 -3.55 -1.44
CA ALA A 139 -0.39 -2.92 -2.02
C ALA A 139 -0.66 -2.55 -3.48
N HIS A 140 0.00 -1.52 -3.95
CA HIS A 140 -0.11 -1.07 -5.34
C HIS A 140 1.31 -0.84 -5.94
N PRO A 141 2.16 -1.89 -5.99
CA PRO A 141 3.50 -1.74 -6.54
C PRO A 141 3.45 -1.49 -8.05
N ALA A 142 4.22 -0.50 -8.52
CA ALA A 142 4.51 -0.31 -9.92
C ALA A 142 5.90 -0.86 -10.21
N ILE A 143 5.97 -1.82 -11.09
CA ILE A 143 7.20 -2.49 -11.50
C ILE A 143 7.71 -1.82 -12.78
N ALA A 144 9.02 -1.53 -12.85
CA ALA A 144 9.66 -1.10 -14.07
C ALA A 144 9.60 -2.22 -15.11
N CYS A 145 9.05 -1.93 -16.28
CA CYS A 145 8.90 -2.88 -17.36
C CYS A 145 9.15 -2.18 -18.69
N ASP A 146 10.20 -2.59 -19.39
CA ASP A 146 10.60 -1.99 -20.67
C ASP A 146 9.77 -2.53 -21.85
N ASP A 147 9.20 -3.73 -21.69
CA ASP A 147 8.39 -4.43 -22.70
C ASP A 147 7.21 -5.12 -22.03
N LEU A 148 6.08 -4.41 -21.97
CA LEU A 148 4.88 -4.88 -21.28
C LEU A 148 4.29 -6.16 -21.90
N ASP A 149 4.40 -6.33 -23.20
CA ASP A 149 3.84 -7.48 -23.92
C ASP A 149 4.57 -8.79 -23.57
N ASN A 150 5.83 -8.69 -23.15
CA ASN A 150 6.66 -9.81 -22.72
C ASN A 150 6.85 -9.89 -21.19
N CYS A 151 6.15 -9.07 -20.41
CA CYS A 151 6.17 -9.15 -18.95
C CYS A 151 5.11 -10.14 -18.44
N THR A 152 5.50 -10.96 -17.46
CA THR A 152 4.60 -11.93 -16.82
C THR A 152 4.74 -11.85 -15.32
N LEU A 153 3.61 -11.80 -14.60
CA LEU A 153 3.55 -11.97 -13.15
C LEU A 153 3.34 -13.45 -12.84
N VAL A 154 4.27 -14.05 -12.10
CA VAL A 154 4.20 -15.44 -11.68
C VAL A 154 3.87 -15.50 -10.20
N PHE A 155 2.80 -16.21 -9.86
CA PHE A 155 2.37 -16.43 -8.47
C PHE A 155 2.73 -17.87 -8.05
N GLU A 156 3.05 -18.05 -6.78
CA GLU A 156 3.32 -19.38 -6.19
C GLU A 156 2.14 -20.34 -6.38
N LYS A 157 0.92 -19.81 -6.28
CA LYS A 157 -0.33 -20.57 -6.49
C LYS A 157 -1.12 -19.96 -7.61
N ARG A 158 -1.84 -20.80 -8.36
CA ARG A 158 -2.73 -20.33 -9.42
C ARG A 158 -3.81 -19.41 -8.85
N GLU A 159 -3.84 -18.17 -9.32
CA GLU A 159 -4.89 -17.22 -8.99
C GLU A 159 -6.22 -17.62 -9.65
N LYS A 160 -7.30 -17.50 -8.88
CA LYS A 160 -8.68 -17.73 -9.35
C LYS A 160 -9.48 -16.42 -9.44
N ALA A 161 -8.81 -15.29 -9.32
CA ALA A 161 -9.45 -14.00 -9.38
C ALA A 161 -9.97 -13.71 -10.80
N SER A 162 -11.19 -13.19 -10.88
CA SER A 162 -11.70 -12.59 -12.13
C SER A 162 -11.39 -11.10 -12.10
N THR A 163 -11.00 -10.55 -13.25
CA THR A 163 -10.85 -9.10 -13.38
C THR A 163 -12.23 -8.44 -13.26
N PRO A 164 -12.48 -7.60 -12.26
CA PRO A 164 -13.73 -6.88 -12.17
C PRO A 164 -13.84 -5.85 -13.29
N VAL A 165 -15.02 -5.69 -13.88
CA VAL A 165 -15.28 -4.66 -14.88
C VAL A 165 -15.49 -3.34 -14.17
N MET A 166 -14.70 -2.34 -14.51
CA MET A 166 -14.84 -0.98 -13.98
C MET A 166 -15.69 -0.14 -14.93
N ASP A 167 -16.64 0.56 -14.37
CA ASP A 167 -17.38 1.62 -15.06
C ASP A 167 -16.47 2.86 -15.17
N LEU A 168 -16.20 3.30 -16.40
CA LEU A 168 -15.24 4.38 -16.65
C LEU A 168 -15.77 5.76 -16.23
N ASP A 169 -17.08 5.94 -16.21
CA ASP A 169 -17.70 7.23 -15.85
C ASP A 169 -17.75 7.40 -14.33
N THR A 170 -18.19 6.37 -13.61
CA THR A 170 -18.31 6.39 -12.15
C THR A 170 -17.03 5.98 -11.44
N ARG A 171 -16.13 5.27 -12.14
CA ARG A 171 -14.91 4.63 -11.60
C ARG A 171 -15.22 3.63 -10.47
N LEU A 172 -16.39 3.05 -10.50
CA LEU A 172 -16.82 1.99 -9.58
C LEU A 172 -16.83 0.65 -10.31
N PHE A 173 -16.68 -0.42 -9.56
CA PHE A 173 -16.86 -1.76 -10.12
C PHE A 173 -18.34 -2.00 -10.42
N ARG A 174 -18.63 -2.57 -11.60
CA ARG A 174 -19.95 -3.07 -11.93
C ARG A 174 -20.21 -4.36 -11.16
N SER A 175 -21.41 -4.51 -10.62
CA SER A 175 -21.88 -5.81 -10.17
C SER A 175 -21.88 -6.78 -11.36
N LYS A 176 -21.47 -8.02 -11.17
CA LYS A 176 -21.76 -9.07 -12.15
C LYS A 176 -23.27 -9.28 -12.13
N GLU A 177 -23.92 -9.04 -13.29
CA GLU A 177 -25.26 -9.53 -13.53
C GLU A 177 -25.27 -11.05 -13.58
#